data_63617f4aa00d98c356a097cdcca16a36
#
_entry.id   63617f4aa00d98c356a097cdcca16a36
#
_cell.length_a   1.000
_cell.length_b   1.000
_cell.length_c   1.000
_cell.angle_alpha   90.00
_cell.angle_beta   90.00
_cell.angle_gamma   90.00
#
_symmetry.space_group_name_H-M   'P 1'
#
loop_
_entity.id
_entity.type
_entity.pdbx_description
1 polymer ?
#
loop_
_entity_poly.entity_id
_entity_poly.type
_entity_poly.pdbx_seq_one_letter_code
_entity_poly.pdbx_strand_id
1 'polypeptide(L)'
;STLLASSAASDVYKRQGDFTRNAYISIFTCPSVAKEGKISAIVPMVSHEDHSEHDVNIIITEQGVADLRGKSPVERAQAIIENCAHPDYKNILWDYVKMSSKGQTPHCISAALAMHDTLAKKGDMRLIDWAEYK
;
A
#
# COMPACT_ATOMS: atom_id res chain seq x y z
N SER A 1 6.01 -8.68 1.42
CA SER A 1 4.72 -8.06 1.13
C SER A 1 4.86 -6.92 0.15
N THR A 2 3.82 -6.67 -0.61
CA THR A 2 3.73 -5.62 -1.62
C THR A 2 3.01 -4.40 -1.06
N LEU A 3 2.71 -3.42 -1.91
CA LEU A 3 1.86 -2.28 -1.57
C LEU A 3 0.47 -2.78 -1.16
N LEU A 4 0.11 -2.61 0.10
CA LEU A 4 -1.16 -3.01 0.67
C LEU A 4 -1.85 -1.83 1.34
N ALA A 5 -3.17 -1.94 1.53
CA ALA A 5 -3.90 -1.01 2.36
C ALA A 5 -3.41 -1.07 3.81
N SER A 6 -3.55 0.03 4.55
CA SER A 6 -3.04 0.10 5.91
C SER A 6 -3.70 -0.90 6.86
N SER A 7 -2.97 -1.32 7.89
CA SER A 7 -3.43 -2.27 8.90
C SER A 7 -4.68 -1.83 9.67
N ALA A 8 -4.93 -0.52 9.76
CA ALA A 8 -6.13 -0.01 10.42
C ALA A 8 -7.43 -0.47 9.73
N ALA A 9 -7.39 -0.67 8.41
CA ALA A 9 -8.50 -1.24 7.67
C ALA A 9 -8.67 -2.74 7.92
N SER A 10 -7.58 -3.47 8.14
CA SER A 10 -7.61 -4.92 8.35
C SER A 10 -8.10 -5.32 9.74
N ASP A 11 -7.90 -4.50 10.76
CA ASP A 11 -8.42 -4.79 12.11
C ASP A 11 -9.94 -4.93 12.16
N VAL A 12 -10.64 -4.14 11.37
CA VAL A 12 -12.11 -4.23 11.24
C VAL A 12 -12.53 -5.53 10.55
N TYR A 13 -11.68 -6.10 9.71
CA TYR A 13 -11.96 -7.23 8.85
C TYR A 13 -11.27 -8.54 9.26
N LYS A 14 -10.68 -8.58 10.45
CA LYS A 14 -9.93 -9.74 10.95
C LYS A 14 -10.72 -11.05 10.88
N ARG A 15 -12.02 -10.98 11.18
CA ARG A 15 -12.93 -12.13 11.08
C ARG A 15 -13.38 -12.41 9.65
N GLN A 16 -13.28 -11.45 8.76
CA GLN A 16 -13.64 -11.62 7.36
C GLN A 16 -12.51 -12.26 6.55
N GLY A 17 -11.25 -12.21 7.03
CA GLY A 17 -10.11 -12.81 6.36
C GLY A 17 -10.24 -14.29 6.12
N ASP A 18 -10.68 -15.04 7.13
CA ASP A 18 -10.91 -16.48 7.00
C ASP A 18 -12.07 -16.79 6.06
N PHE A 19 -13.06 -15.91 5.98
CA PHE A 19 -14.17 -16.01 5.06
C PHE A 19 -13.76 -15.66 3.62
N THR A 20 -12.92 -14.64 3.44
CA THR A 20 -12.48 -14.17 2.11
C THR A 20 -11.56 -15.16 1.40
N ARG A 21 -10.82 -16.00 2.12
CA ARG A 21 -9.98 -17.04 1.51
C ARG A 21 -10.76 -18.02 0.65
N ASN A 22 -11.98 -18.29 1.01
CA ASN A 22 -12.88 -19.20 0.31
C ASN A 22 -13.85 -18.49 -0.64
N ALA A 23 -13.81 -17.15 -0.68
CA ALA A 23 -14.62 -16.37 -1.59
C ALA A 23 -14.10 -16.44 -3.02
N TYR A 24 -14.99 -16.40 -4.00
CA TYR A 24 -14.62 -16.34 -5.41
C TYR A 24 -13.85 -15.05 -5.75
N ILE A 25 -14.28 -13.92 -5.18
CA ILE A 25 -13.61 -12.64 -5.28
C ILE A 25 -13.62 -11.98 -3.90
N SER A 26 -12.46 -11.51 -3.43
CA SER A 26 -12.34 -10.71 -2.21
C SER A 26 -12.08 -9.25 -2.55
N ILE A 27 -12.87 -8.34 -1.98
CA ILE A 27 -12.80 -6.90 -2.22
C ILE A 27 -12.53 -6.21 -0.88
N PHE A 28 -11.46 -5.41 -0.82
CA PHE A 28 -11.12 -4.62 0.36
C PHE A 28 -11.30 -3.13 0.04
N THR A 29 -11.94 -2.42 0.96
CA THR A 29 -12.19 -0.98 0.82
C THR A 29 -11.54 -0.21 1.95
N CYS A 30 -10.96 0.93 1.63
CA CYS A 30 -10.41 1.85 2.63
C CYS A 30 -10.34 3.28 2.05
N PRO A 31 -10.28 4.31 2.91
CA PRO A 31 -9.94 5.64 2.42
C PRO A 31 -8.47 5.68 1.99
N SER A 32 -8.14 6.50 0.98
CA SER A 32 -6.77 6.61 0.47
C SER A 32 -5.84 7.37 1.41
N VAL A 33 -6.38 8.23 2.25
CA VAL A 33 -5.64 9.04 3.22
C VAL A 33 -6.38 9.13 4.55
N ALA A 34 -5.64 9.46 5.60
CA ALA A 34 -6.16 9.71 6.94
C ALA A 34 -5.54 10.99 7.51
N LYS A 35 -6.08 11.49 8.62
CA LYS A 35 -5.58 12.67 9.34
C LYS A 35 -5.31 13.86 8.41
N GLU A 36 -6.34 14.29 7.69
CA GLU A 36 -6.28 15.45 6.79
C GLU A 36 -5.21 15.33 5.70
N GLY A 37 -4.97 14.11 5.22
CA GLY A 37 -4.00 13.83 4.17
C GLY A 37 -2.55 13.63 4.65
N LYS A 38 -2.30 13.65 5.95
CA LYS A 38 -0.95 13.44 6.50
C LYS A 38 -0.49 11.99 6.47
N ILE A 39 -1.42 11.05 6.38
CA ILE A 39 -1.15 9.61 6.34
C ILE A 39 -1.74 9.04 5.07
N SER A 40 -0.89 8.37 4.27
CA SER A 40 -1.36 7.57 3.14
C SER A 40 -1.76 6.18 3.61
N ALA A 41 -2.91 5.70 3.16
CA ALA A 41 -3.31 4.31 3.36
C ALA A 41 -2.53 3.35 2.45
N ILE A 42 -2.05 3.85 1.31
CA ILE A 42 -1.21 3.10 0.38
C ILE A 42 0.25 3.44 0.69
N VAL A 43 1.02 2.45 1.09
CA VAL A 43 2.42 2.60 1.51
C VAL A 43 3.27 1.49 0.87
N PRO A 44 4.60 1.71 0.72
CA PRO A 44 5.49 0.70 0.16
C PRO A 44 5.48 -0.63 0.93
N MET A 45 5.47 -0.55 2.24
CA MET A 45 5.40 -1.73 3.11
C MET A 45 4.56 -1.40 4.33
N VAL A 46 3.61 -2.27 4.66
CA VAL A 46 2.79 -2.10 5.87
C VAL A 46 3.57 -2.55 7.10
N SER A 47 3.39 -1.84 8.20
CA SER A 47 4.04 -2.18 9.48
C SER A 47 3.44 -3.42 10.15
N HIS A 48 2.21 -3.75 9.82
CA HIS A 48 1.49 -4.94 10.31
C HIS A 48 0.60 -5.48 9.21
N GLU A 49 0.63 -6.80 9.00
CA GLU A 49 -0.13 -7.48 7.96
C GLU A 49 -1.05 -8.53 8.59
N ASP A 50 -2.37 -8.40 8.36
CA ASP A 50 -3.36 -9.39 8.75
C ASP A 50 -3.76 -10.31 7.57
N HIS A 51 -3.76 -9.76 6.36
CA HIS A 51 -4.09 -10.49 5.13
C HIS A 51 -2.96 -10.33 4.12
N SER A 52 -2.49 -11.47 3.58
CA SER A 52 -1.45 -11.45 2.58
C SER A 52 -1.99 -10.99 1.22
N GLU A 53 -1.07 -10.69 0.29
CA GLU A 53 -1.39 -10.37 -1.09
C GLU A 53 -2.21 -11.47 -1.81
N HIS A 54 -2.10 -12.71 -1.34
CA HIS A 54 -2.82 -13.84 -1.90
C HIS A 54 -4.31 -13.85 -1.55
N ASP A 55 -4.70 -13.19 -0.46
CA ASP A 55 -6.08 -13.08 -0.01
C ASP A 55 -6.81 -11.85 -0.58
N VAL A 56 -6.07 -10.93 -1.21
CA VAL A 56 -6.61 -9.66 -1.71
C VAL A 56 -6.69 -9.68 -3.24
N ASN A 57 -7.89 -9.65 -3.79
CA ASN A 57 -8.11 -9.62 -5.24
C ASN A 57 -8.32 -8.21 -5.77
N ILE A 58 -9.13 -7.40 -5.09
CA ILE A 58 -9.51 -6.06 -5.52
C ILE A 58 -9.41 -5.12 -4.33
N ILE A 59 -8.84 -3.93 -4.57
CA ILE A 59 -8.81 -2.83 -3.60
C ILE A 59 -9.61 -1.67 -4.16
N ILE A 60 -10.46 -1.07 -3.33
CA ILE A 60 -11.25 0.10 -3.67
C ILE A 60 -10.96 1.22 -2.67
N THR A 61 -10.64 2.39 -3.19
CA THR A 61 -10.60 3.63 -2.42
C THR A 61 -11.52 4.67 -3.07
N GLU A 62 -11.69 5.83 -2.46
CA GLU A 62 -12.44 6.93 -3.08
C GLU A 62 -11.78 7.44 -4.37
N GLN A 63 -10.52 7.09 -4.62
CA GLN A 63 -9.81 7.46 -5.86
C GLN A 63 -10.16 6.51 -7.02
N GLY A 64 -10.49 5.26 -6.73
CA GLY A 64 -10.82 4.29 -7.76
C GLY A 64 -10.70 2.84 -7.32
N VAL A 65 -10.57 1.97 -8.30
CA VAL A 65 -10.56 0.51 -8.14
C VAL A 65 -9.28 -0.07 -8.74
N ALA A 66 -8.58 -0.90 -7.99
CA ALA A 66 -7.44 -1.68 -8.46
C ALA A 66 -7.77 -3.17 -8.46
N ASP A 67 -7.82 -3.77 -9.63
CA ASP A 67 -7.94 -5.22 -9.80
C ASP A 67 -6.55 -5.84 -9.84
N LEU A 68 -6.24 -6.67 -8.85
CA LEU A 68 -4.91 -7.24 -8.64
C LEU A 68 -4.78 -8.65 -9.17
N ARG A 69 -5.85 -9.21 -9.73
CA ARG A 69 -5.88 -10.60 -10.20
C ARG A 69 -4.99 -10.78 -11.42
N GLY A 70 -4.21 -11.86 -11.43
CA GLY A 70 -3.35 -12.21 -12.55
C GLY A 70 -2.18 -11.26 -12.78
N LYS A 71 -1.78 -10.47 -11.77
CA LYS A 71 -0.72 -9.48 -11.87
C LYS A 71 0.51 -9.88 -11.06
N SER A 72 1.69 -9.57 -11.58
CA SER A 72 2.94 -9.66 -10.83
C SER A 72 3.00 -8.61 -9.70
N PRO A 73 3.91 -8.75 -8.71
CA PRO A 73 4.05 -7.75 -7.65
C PRO A 73 4.25 -6.31 -8.17
N VAL A 74 5.03 -6.12 -9.21
CA VAL A 74 5.25 -4.79 -9.82
C VAL A 74 3.98 -4.27 -10.48
N GLU A 75 3.27 -5.11 -11.22
CA GLU A 75 2.00 -4.74 -11.86
C GLU A 75 0.91 -4.44 -10.83
N ARG A 76 0.87 -5.17 -9.71
CA ARG A 76 -0.02 -4.88 -8.57
C ARG A 76 0.29 -3.53 -7.96
N ALA A 77 1.56 -3.22 -7.71
CA ALA A 77 1.99 -1.92 -7.19
C ALA A 77 1.57 -0.79 -8.12
N GLN A 78 1.79 -0.93 -9.42
CA GLN A 78 1.37 0.05 -10.42
C GLN A 78 -0.15 0.26 -10.42
N ALA A 79 -0.93 -0.81 -10.42
CA ALA A 79 -2.39 -0.72 -10.39
C ALA A 79 -2.90 -0.01 -9.14
N ILE A 80 -2.35 -0.32 -7.96
CA ILE A 80 -2.73 0.32 -6.71
C ILE A 80 -2.38 1.80 -6.71
N ILE A 81 -1.18 2.16 -7.15
CA ILE A 81 -0.73 3.57 -7.18
C ILE A 81 -1.60 4.37 -8.16
N GLU A 82 -1.82 3.87 -9.36
CA GLU A 82 -2.57 4.59 -10.38
C GLU A 82 -4.04 4.77 -10.04
N ASN A 83 -4.67 3.77 -9.43
CA ASN A 83 -6.12 3.74 -9.26
C ASN A 83 -6.60 4.05 -7.84
N CYS A 84 -5.79 3.78 -6.82
CA CYS A 84 -6.21 3.86 -5.43
C CYS A 84 -5.46 4.88 -4.58
N ALA A 85 -4.24 5.27 -4.96
CA ALA A 85 -3.46 6.21 -4.17
C ALA A 85 -3.98 7.65 -4.32
N HIS A 86 -3.93 8.43 -3.24
CA HIS A 86 -4.25 9.84 -3.29
C HIS A 86 -3.25 10.59 -4.20
N PRO A 87 -3.70 11.58 -4.98
CA PRO A 87 -2.82 12.32 -5.90
C PRO A 87 -1.55 12.89 -5.26
N ASP A 88 -1.60 13.36 -4.02
CA ASP A 88 -0.44 13.89 -3.29
C ASP A 88 0.65 12.85 -3.04
N TYR A 89 0.30 11.57 -3.06
CA TYR A 89 1.22 10.46 -2.80
C TYR A 89 1.64 9.68 -4.05
N LYS A 90 1.00 9.90 -5.19
CA LYS A 90 1.31 9.14 -6.42
C LYS A 90 2.77 9.26 -6.81
N ASN A 91 3.30 10.48 -6.88
CA ASN A 91 4.70 10.72 -7.25
C ASN A 91 5.66 10.12 -6.22
N ILE A 92 5.34 10.26 -4.93
CA ILE A 92 6.12 9.70 -3.83
C ILE A 92 6.21 8.17 -3.97
N LEU A 93 5.11 7.50 -4.23
CA LEU A 93 5.05 6.04 -4.37
C LEU A 93 5.74 5.58 -5.67
N TRP A 94 5.60 6.31 -6.76
CA TRP A 94 6.32 6.01 -8.00
C TRP A 94 7.83 6.13 -7.84
N ASP A 95 8.32 7.12 -7.08
CA ASP A 95 9.74 7.26 -6.78
C ASP A 95 10.26 6.03 -6.01
N TYR A 96 9.47 5.50 -5.07
CA TYR A 96 9.83 4.25 -4.40
C TYR A 96 9.90 3.06 -5.36
N VAL A 97 8.93 2.92 -6.26
CA VAL A 97 8.92 1.84 -7.26
C VAL A 97 10.17 1.90 -8.14
N LYS A 98 10.61 3.11 -8.52
CA LYS A 98 11.84 3.29 -9.30
C LYS A 98 13.11 2.89 -8.53
N MET A 99 13.10 3.07 -7.20
CA MET A 99 14.22 2.69 -6.32
C MET A 99 14.26 1.20 -6.02
N SER A 100 13.13 0.51 -6.13
CA SER A 100 13.01 -0.89 -5.73
C SER A 100 13.76 -1.83 -6.67
N SER A 101 14.22 -2.96 -6.12
CA SER A 101 14.88 -4.00 -6.91
C SER A 101 13.89 -4.70 -7.86
N LYS A 102 14.42 -5.27 -8.93
CA LYS A 102 13.65 -6.14 -9.82
C LYS A 102 13.62 -7.56 -9.26
N GLY A 103 12.49 -8.25 -9.37
CA GLY A 103 12.36 -9.63 -8.94
C GLY A 103 11.01 -9.94 -8.29
N GLN A 104 10.93 -11.07 -7.60
CA GLN A 104 9.70 -11.53 -6.95
C GLN A 104 9.30 -10.67 -5.75
N THR A 105 10.27 -10.08 -5.07
CA THR A 105 10.05 -9.16 -3.96
C THR A 105 10.70 -7.81 -4.26
N PRO A 106 10.07 -6.97 -5.09
CA PRO A 106 10.67 -5.73 -5.56
C PRO A 106 10.58 -4.63 -4.50
N HIS A 107 11.43 -4.71 -3.48
CA HIS A 107 11.53 -3.72 -2.41
C HIS A 107 12.94 -3.14 -2.28
N CYS A 108 13.00 -1.89 -1.85
CA CYS A 108 14.21 -1.27 -1.34
C CYS A 108 14.17 -1.35 0.19
N ILE A 109 14.88 -2.29 0.78
CA ILE A 109 14.79 -2.58 2.22
C ILE A 109 15.12 -1.37 3.08
N SER A 110 16.14 -0.60 2.70
CA SER A 110 16.52 0.61 3.46
C SER A 110 15.43 1.69 3.47
N ALA A 111 14.56 1.70 2.49
CA ALA A 111 13.50 2.71 2.33
C ALA A 111 12.07 2.16 2.54
N ALA A 112 11.92 0.88 2.80
CA ALA A 112 10.61 0.22 2.83
C ALA A 112 9.63 0.84 3.85
N LEU A 113 10.12 1.25 5.00
CA LEU A 113 9.33 1.89 6.07
C LEU A 113 9.62 3.39 6.20
N ALA A 114 10.22 4.02 5.21
CA ALA A 114 10.60 5.42 5.25
C ALA A 114 9.40 6.37 5.42
N MET A 115 8.26 6.06 4.82
CA MET A 115 7.04 6.88 5.01
C MET A 115 6.55 6.83 6.46
N HIS A 116 6.63 5.67 7.11
CA HIS A 116 6.30 5.53 8.54
C HIS A 116 7.29 6.29 9.42
N ASP A 117 8.58 6.21 9.12
CA ASP A 117 9.61 6.94 9.84
C ASP A 117 9.45 8.45 9.69
N THR A 118 9.14 8.91 8.49
CA THR A 118 8.85 10.33 8.21
C THR A 118 7.61 10.81 9.00
N LEU A 119 6.56 10.01 9.06
CA LEU A 119 5.39 10.31 9.88
C LEU A 119 5.75 10.45 11.35
N ALA A 120 6.56 9.54 11.89
CA ALA A 120 6.98 9.58 13.28
C ALA A 120 7.85 10.79 13.61
N LYS A 121 8.75 11.18 12.69
CA LYS A 121 9.70 12.30 12.90
C LYS A 121 9.12 13.66 12.56
N LYS A 122 8.35 13.75 11.46
CA LYS A 122 7.88 15.03 10.88
C LYS A 122 6.36 15.22 10.99
N GLY A 123 5.62 14.16 11.35
CA GLY A 123 4.16 14.21 11.51
C GLY A 123 3.36 14.22 10.21
N ASP A 124 4.00 14.11 9.05
CA ASP A 124 3.34 14.13 7.74
C ASP A 124 4.15 13.30 6.73
N MET A 125 3.56 12.28 6.15
CA MET A 125 4.21 11.41 5.16
C MET A 125 4.57 12.15 3.87
N ARG A 126 3.90 13.26 3.54
CA ARG A 126 4.19 14.07 2.35
C ARG A 126 5.56 14.75 2.40
N LEU A 127 6.14 14.87 3.59
CA LEU A 127 7.44 15.50 3.82
C LEU A 127 8.62 14.53 3.62
N ILE A 128 8.37 13.35 3.09
CA ILE A 128 9.42 12.35 2.86
C ILE A 128 10.49 12.84 1.88
N ASP A 129 11.74 12.57 2.21
CA ASP A 129 12.88 12.71 1.31
C ASP A 129 13.54 11.34 1.15
N TRP A 130 13.36 10.73 -0.02
CA TRP A 130 13.91 9.41 -0.30
C TRP A 130 15.44 9.38 -0.29
N ALA A 131 16.10 10.53 -0.52
CA ALA A 131 17.56 10.62 -0.47
C ALA A 131 18.14 10.30 0.91
N GLU A 132 17.38 10.53 1.98
CA GLU A 132 17.79 10.20 3.35
C GLU A 132 17.82 8.68 3.62
N TYR A 133 17.19 7.87 2.76
CA TYR A 133 17.01 6.43 2.95
C TYR A 133 17.69 5.56 1.88
N LYS A 134 18.45 6.16 1.02
CA LYS A 134 19.26 5.45 0.01
C LYS A 134 20.51 4.81 0.59
#